data_10e54a12bb03db245023066024cffa08
#
_entry.id   10e54a12bb03db245023066024cffa08
#
_cell.length_a   1.000
_cell.length_b   1.000
_cell.length_c   1.000
_cell.angle_alpha   90.00
_cell.angle_beta   90.00
_cell.angle_gamma   90.00
#
_symmetry.space_group_name_H-M   'P 1'
#
loop_
_entity.id
_entity.type
_entity.pdbx_description
1 polymer ?
#
loop_
_entity_poly.entity_id
_entity_poly.type
_entity_poly.pdbx_seq_one_letter_code
_entity_poly.pdbx_strand_id
1 'polypeptide(L)'
;MTEISDDAKRNRVGWTKANADFTDKSARHTWAAEEITWGVFGVPEASLHTLGDVAGRDVVELGCGTAYVSAWLARRGAHPVGVDVTPAQLATARRCQNEFGIDFPLIEASAENVPLPSESFDLAVSEYGASIWCDPHFWIPEAHRLLRPGGRLWFLRNSTLATLCAADEGPPAETLQRSQRGLGRIEWPGEVSVEWQLPHGEMFRLLRRTGFVIVDLVELYPPDDAVDHCYYDTFSVEWSRKWPSEEIWVAEKTRGPQ
;
A
#
# COMPACT_ATOMS: atom_id res chain seq x y z
N MET A 1 -21.24 -0.15 13.71
CA MET A 1 -19.80 -0.11 13.31
C MET A 1 -19.24 -1.47 13.62
N THR A 2 -18.65 -2.13 12.64
CA THR A 2 -17.94 -3.41 12.83
C THR A 2 -16.73 -3.15 13.74
N GLU A 3 -16.48 -4.02 14.70
CA GLU A 3 -15.32 -3.91 15.59
C GLU A 3 -14.04 -4.07 14.76
N ILE A 4 -13.11 -3.11 14.85
CA ILE A 4 -11.81 -3.18 14.19
C ILE A 4 -10.80 -3.87 15.09
N SER A 5 -9.77 -4.50 14.50
CA SER A 5 -8.70 -5.19 15.23
C SER A 5 -7.93 -4.24 16.16
N ASP A 6 -7.24 -4.78 17.15
CA ASP A 6 -6.42 -3.96 18.07
C ASP A 6 -5.23 -3.32 17.34
N ASP A 7 -4.66 -4.01 16.35
CA ASP A 7 -3.61 -3.44 15.49
C ASP A 7 -4.16 -2.27 14.64
N ALA A 8 -5.36 -2.42 14.08
CA ALA A 8 -6.01 -1.32 13.35
C ALA A 8 -6.30 -0.11 14.26
N LYS A 9 -6.67 -0.32 15.54
CA LYS A 9 -6.84 0.77 16.51
C LYS A 9 -5.52 1.48 16.80
N ARG A 10 -4.43 0.74 16.99
CA ARG A 10 -3.07 1.28 17.18
C ARG A 10 -2.62 2.06 15.96
N ASN A 11 -2.77 1.49 14.77
CA ASN A 11 -2.38 2.13 13.51
C ASN A 11 -3.19 3.39 13.24
N ARG A 12 -4.50 3.41 13.56
CA ARG A 12 -5.32 4.62 13.51
C ARG A 12 -4.73 5.76 14.38
N VAL A 13 -4.24 5.45 15.58
CA VAL A 13 -3.60 6.46 16.46
C VAL A 13 -2.29 6.97 15.85
N GLY A 14 -1.41 6.06 15.42
CA GLY A 14 -0.15 6.41 14.78
C GLY A 14 -0.35 7.26 13.52
N TRP A 15 -1.24 6.85 12.63
CA TRP A 15 -1.53 7.57 11.39
C TRP A 15 -2.30 8.88 11.57
N THR A 16 -3.05 9.02 12.67
CA THR A 16 -3.62 10.35 13.06
C THR A 16 -2.50 11.33 13.39
N LYS A 17 -1.48 10.89 14.15
CA LYS A 17 -0.31 11.71 14.46
C LYS A 17 0.50 12.02 13.19
N ALA A 18 0.81 10.97 12.39
CA ALA A 18 1.56 11.13 11.15
C ALA A 18 0.85 12.07 10.16
N ASN A 19 -0.49 12.08 10.13
CA ASN A 19 -1.24 13.04 9.32
C ASN A 19 -0.96 14.48 9.74
N ALA A 20 -1.05 14.79 11.01
CA ALA A 20 -0.77 16.12 11.53
C ALA A 20 0.70 16.56 11.30
N ASP A 21 1.63 15.61 11.42
CA ASP A 21 3.05 15.90 11.33
C ASP A 21 3.51 16.12 9.88
N PHE A 22 3.04 15.32 8.90
CA PHE A 22 3.55 15.38 7.53
C PHE A 22 2.53 15.08 6.40
N THR A 23 1.62 14.07 6.50
CA THR A 23 0.83 13.69 5.33
C THR A 23 -0.20 14.74 4.92
N ASP A 24 -0.74 15.51 5.86
CA ASP A 24 -1.62 16.64 5.56
C ASP A 24 -0.89 17.75 4.79
N LYS A 25 0.37 18.01 5.15
CA LYS A 25 1.21 19.05 4.54
C LYS A 25 1.66 18.66 3.13
N SER A 26 1.98 17.38 2.91
CA SER A 26 2.47 16.86 1.63
C SER A 26 1.35 16.51 0.65
N ALA A 27 0.12 16.28 1.14
CA ALA A 27 -1.01 15.79 0.33
C ALA A 27 -1.25 16.61 -0.95
N ARG A 28 -1.19 17.95 -0.84
CA ARG A 28 -1.40 18.82 -2.00
C ARG A 28 -0.38 18.57 -3.11
N HIS A 29 0.88 18.33 -2.75
CA HIS A 29 1.94 18.05 -3.70
C HIS A 29 1.72 16.70 -4.41
N THR A 30 1.42 15.63 -3.65
CA THR A 30 1.17 14.30 -4.22
C THR A 30 -0.09 14.27 -5.08
N TRP A 31 -1.15 14.99 -4.67
CA TRP A 31 -2.37 15.12 -5.46
C TRP A 31 -2.15 15.91 -6.77
N ALA A 32 -1.24 16.89 -6.79
CA ALA A 32 -0.93 17.67 -7.97
C ALA A 32 -0.09 16.91 -9.01
N ALA A 33 0.55 15.81 -8.63
CA ALA A 33 1.39 15.04 -9.54
C ALA A 33 0.58 14.49 -10.72
N GLU A 34 1.09 14.70 -11.94
CA GLU A 34 0.44 14.27 -13.19
C GLU A 34 0.81 12.82 -13.52
N GLU A 35 2.02 12.39 -13.15
CA GLU A 35 2.51 11.04 -13.38
C GLU A 35 2.35 10.17 -12.13
N ILE A 36 2.05 8.89 -12.35
CA ILE A 36 2.08 7.89 -11.30
C ILE A 36 3.53 7.48 -11.06
N THR A 37 3.96 7.62 -9.81
CA THR A 37 5.27 7.14 -9.36
C THR A 37 5.10 6.29 -8.11
N TRP A 38 5.99 5.32 -7.91
CA TRP A 38 5.88 4.35 -6.84
C TRP A 38 7.06 4.41 -5.89
N GLY A 39 6.74 4.23 -4.63
CA GLY A 39 7.72 4.09 -3.57
C GLY A 39 8.43 5.38 -3.17
N VAL A 40 9.35 5.24 -2.23
CA VAL A 40 10.09 6.37 -1.62
C VAL A 40 10.88 7.17 -2.66
N PHE A 41 11.39 6.51 -3.69
CA PHE A 41 12.22 7.15 -4.72
C PHE A 41 11.44 7.55 -5.99
N GLY A 42 10.12 7.41 -5.98
CA GLY A 42 9.28 7.89 -7.07
C GLY A 42 9.52 7.19 -8.41
N VAL A 43 9.62 5.86 -8.43
CA VAL A 43 9.85 5.08 -9.67
C VAL A 43 8.63 5.22 -10.60
N PRO A 44 8.78 5.72 -11.85
CA PRO A 44 7.65 5.95 -12.72
C PRO A 44 6.90 4.67 -13.11
N GLU A 45 5.56 4.67 -13.01
CA GLU A 45 4.72 3.56 -13.53
C GLU A 45 4.93 3.35 -15.02
N ALA A 46 5.22 4.42 -15.77
CA ALA A 46 5.53 4.36 -17.19
C ALA A 46 6.74 3.48 -17.54
N SER A 47 7.63 3.22 -16.58
CA SER A 47 8.78 2.31 -16.74
C SER A 47 8.48 0.89 -16.24
N LEU A 48 7.56 0.74 -15.31
CA LEU A 48 7.25 -0.53 -14.65
C LEU A 48 6.11 -1.29 -15.35
N HIS A 49 5.10 -0.57 -15.84
CA HIS A 49 3.91 -1.13 -16.50
C HIS A 49 3.14 -2.15 -15.64
N THR A 50 3.07 -1.94 -14.33
CA THR A 50 2.50 -2.91 -13.37
C THR A 50 0.99 -2.82 -13.23
N LEU A 51 0.39 -1.62 -13.35
CA LEU A 51 -1.05 -1.41 -13.25
C LEU A 51 -1.82 -1.82 -14.52
N GLY A 52 -1.22 -1.58 -15.69
CA GLY A 52 -1.89 -1.69 -16.98
C GLY A 52 -2.92 -0.57 -17.23
N ASP A 53 -3.86 -0.81 -18.16
CA ASP A 53 -4.92 0.15 -18.45
C ASP A 53 -6.01 0.12 -17.38
N VAL A 54 -6.25 1.28 -16.77
CA VAL A 54 -7.21 1.46 -15.68
C VAL A 54 -8.47 2.23 -16.11
N ALA A 55 -8.52 2.73 -17.36
CA ALA A 55 -9.67 3.49 -17.85
C ALA A 55 -10.97 2.66 -17.78
N GLY A 56 -12.02 3.24 -17.17
CA GLY A 56 -13.31 2.58 -16.97
C GLY A 56 -13.32 1.44 -15.96
N ARG A 57 -12.23 1.20 -15.22
CA ARG A 57 -12.16 0.16 -14.20
C ARG A 57 -12.70 0.63 -12.86
N ASP A 58 -13.44 -0.25 -12.19
CA ASP A 58 -13.80 -0.07 -10.78
C ASP A 58 -12.61 -0.46 -9.91
N VAL A 59 -12.10 0.48 -9.09
CA VAL A 59 -10.90 0.30 -8.28
C VAL A 59 -11.20 0.51 -6.80
N VAL A 60 -10.65 -0.32 -5.92
CA VAL A 60 -10.64 -0.08 -4.48
C VAL A 60 -9.20 0.13 -4.01
N GLU A 61 -8.94 1.23 -3.31
CA GLU A 61 -7.66 1.48 -2.64
C GLU A 61 -7.79 1.14 -1.15
N LEU A 62 -7.02 0.14 -0.71
CA LEU A 62 -7.06 -0.41 0.66
C LEU A 62 -5.94 0.21 1.52
N GLY A 63 -6.34 1.04 2.48
CA GLY A 63 -5.44 1.89 3.24
C GLY A 63 -5.02 3.11 2.42
N CYS A 64 -6.01 3.87 1.92
CA CYS A 64 -5.76 4.94 0.96
C CYS A 64 -5.07 6.19 1.56
N GLY A 65 -4.99 6.32 2.87
CA GLY A 65 -4.44 7.50 3.52
C GLY A 65 -5.10 8.78 3.01
N THR A 66 -4.30 9.69 2.44
CA THR A 66 -4.81 10.92 1.82
C THR A 66 -5.38 10.72 0.41
N ALA A 67 -5.49 9.48 -0.08
CA ALA A 67 -6.11 9.04 -1.34
C ALA A 67 -5.52 9.66 -2.61
N TYR A 68 -4.22 9.93 -2.64
CA TYR A 68 -3.55 10.47 -3.82
C TYR A 68 -3.45 9.44 -4.96
N VAL A 69 -3.30 8.13 -4.65
CA VAL A 69 -3.31 7.07 -5.66
C VAL A 69 -4.69 6.98 -6.31
N SER A 70 -5.77 6.99 -5.51
CA SER A 70 -7.14 7.08 -6.02
C SER A 70 -7.33 8.29 -6.95
N ALA A 71 -6.78 9.47 -6.58
CA ALA A 71 -6.85 10.66 -7.43
C ALA A 71 -6.10 10.50 -8.76
N TRP A 72 -4.92 9.89 -8.74
CA TRP A 72 -4.16 9.58 -9.96
C TRP A 72 -4.91 8.63 -10.89
N LEU A 73 -5.57 7.62 -10.32
CA LEU A 73 -6.37 6.65 -11.07
C LEU A 73 -7.64 7.29 -11.63
N ALA A 74 -8.32 8.16 -10.85
CA ALA A 74 -9.49 8.90 -11.31
C ALA A 74 -9.17 9.79 -12.52
N ARG A 75 -8.02 10.49 -12.52
CA ARG A 75 -7.56 11.27 -13.67
C ARG A 75 -7.33 10.44 -14.94
N ARG A 76 -7.09 9.14 -14.78
CA ARG A 76 -6.92 8.18 -15.90
C ARG A 76 -8.21 7.47 -16.26
N GLY A 77 -9.34 7.97 -15.75
CA GLY A 77 -10.68 7.47 -16.09
C GLY A 77 -11.10 6.21 -15.33
N ALA A 78 -10.42 5.84 -14.26
CA ALA A 78 -10.89 4.81 -13.34
C ALA A 78 -12.01 5.33 -12.43
N HIS A 79 -12.76 4.40 -11.82
CA HIS A 79 -13.77 4.68 -10.80
C HIS A 79 -13.26 4.21 -9.42
N PRO A 80 -12.40 4.98 -8.74
CA PRO A 80 -11.83 4.55 -7.47
C PRO A 80 -12.79 4.72 -6.30
N VAL A 81 -12.58 3.89 -5.27
CA VAL A 81 -13.13 4.03 -3.92
C VAL A 81 -11.96 3.94 -2.95
N GLY A 82 -11.73 4.97 -2.15
CA GLY A 82 -10.70 4.99 -1.11
C GLY A 82 -11.23 4.46 0.22
N VAL A 83 -10.51 3.53 0.83
CA VAL A 83 -10.83 2.96 2.15
C VAL A 83 -9.68 3.21 3.10
N ASP A 84 -9.93 3.85 4.24
CA ASP A 84 -8.93 4.03 5.30
C ASP A 84 -9.60 4.01 6.68
N VAL A 85 -8.86 3.51 7.67
CA VAL A 85 -9.34 3.42 9.05
C VAL A 85 -9.18 4.74 9.80
N THR A 86 -8.43 5.72 9.25
CA THR A 86 -7.98 6.94 9.91
C THR A 86 -8.80 8.16 9.45
N PRO A 87 -9.74 8.68 10.28
CA PRO A 87 -10.55 9.84 9.91
C PRO A 87 -9.76 11.09 9.53
N ALA A 88 -8.59 11.31 10.15
CA ALA A 88 -7.73 12.46 9.85
C ALA A 88 -7.21 12.38 8.40
N GLN A 89 -6.76 11.23 7.95
CA GLN A 89 -6.33 10.98 6.56
C GLN A 89 -7.47 11.27 5.59
N LEU A 90 -8.66 10.72 5.85
CA LEU A 90 -9.84 10.94 5.02
C LEU A 90 -10.32 12.39 5.01
N ALA A 91 -10.13 13.14 6.10
CA ALA A 91 -10.43 14.57 6.13
C ALA A 91 -9.50 15.36 5.19
N THR A 92 -8.21 15.02 5.20
CA THR A 92 -7.23 15.57 4.25
C THR A 92 -7.61 15.21 2.80
N ALA A 93 -7.96 13.94 2.54
CA ALA A 93 -8.40 13.50 1.22
C ALA A 93 -9.61 14.31 0.70
N ARG A 94 -10.65 14.50 1.53
CA ARG A 94 -11.84 15.32 1.17
C ARG A 94 -11.47 16.77 0.87
N ARG A 95 -10.54 17.36 1.63
CA ARG A 95 -10.03 18.70 1.35
C ARG A 95 -9.35 18.75 -0.04
N CYS A 96 -8.52 17.77 -0.35
CA CYS A 96 -7.87 17.67 -1.66
C CYS A 96 -8.88 17.42 -2.79
N GLN A 97 -9.90 16.57 -2.60
CA GLN A 97 -10.99 16.39 -3.56
C GLN A 97 -11.64 17.74 -3.94
N ASN A 98 -11.96 18.54 -2.94
CA ASN A 98 -12.54 19.88 -3.17
C ASN A 98 -11.57 20.82 -3.89
N GLU A 99 -10.29 20.82 -3.55
CA GLU A 99 -9.28 21.69 -4.14
C GLU A 99 -9.00 21.33 -5.61
N PHE A 100 -8.92 20.04 -5.93
CA PHE A 100 -8.57 19.56 -7.28
C PHE A 100 -9.80 19.26 -8.16
N GLY A 101 -11.01 19.34 -7.62
CA GLY A 101 -12.24 19.04 -8.36
C GLY A 101 -12.35 17.59 -8.82
N ILE A 102 -11.78 16.65 -8.04
CA ILE A 102 -11.80 15.22 -8.32
C ILE A 102 -12.62 14.56 -7.21
N ASP A 103 -13.72 13.91 -7.56
CA ASP A 103 -14.64 13.30 -6.60
C ASP A 103 -14.71 11.78 -6.78
N PHE A 104 -14.64 11.06 -5.68
CA PHE A 104 -14.85 9.61 -5.56
C PHE A 104 -15.19 9.25 -4.11
N PRO A 105 -15.85 8.11 -3.87
CA PRO A 105 -16.21 7.69 -2.52
C PRO A 105 -15.00 7.48 -1.61
N LEU A 106 -15.10 7.97 -0.36
CA LEU A 106 -14.15 7.74 0.73
C LEU A 106 -14.88 7.07 1.89
N ILE A 107 -14.39 5.91 2.30
CA ILE A 107 -15.04 5.05 3.32
C ILE A 107 -14.11 4.91 4.53
N GLU A 108 -14.63 5.22 5.72
CA GLU A 108 -13.95 4.95 6.98
C GLU A 108 -14.20 3.49 7.38
N ALA A 109 -13.19 2.63 7.12
CA ALA A 109 -13.22 1.21 7.48
C ALA A 109 -11.80 0.63 7.55
N SER A 110 -11.64 -0.49 8.26
CA SER A 110 -10.44 -1.31 8.15
C SER A 110 -10.45 -2.07 6.82
N ALA A 111 -9.29 -2.15 6.15
CA ALA A 111 -9.10 -2.98 4.97
C ALA A 111 -9.24 -4.49 5.25
N GLU A 112 -9.29 -4.88 6.51
CA GLU A 112 -9.57 -6.26 6.95
C GLU A 112 -11.05 -6.63 6.86
N ASN A 113 -11.95 -5.64 6.78
CA ASN A 113 -13.41 -5.84 6.68
C ASN A 113 -14.09 -4.58 6.12
N VAL A 114 -14.22 -4.53 4.82
CA VAL A 114 -14.71 -3.38 4.06
C VAL A 114 -16.22 -3.50 3.85
N PRO A 115 -17.05 -2.47 4.17
CA PRO A 115 -18.51 -2.52 4.03
C PRO A 115 -18.95 -2.29 2.57
N LEU A 116 -18.37 -3.05 1.65
CA LEU A 116 -18.69 -3.02 0.23
C LEU A 116 -19.07 -4.42 -0.27
N PRO A 117 -19.89 -4.53 -1.31
CA PRO A 117 -20.30 -5.81 -1.84
C PRO A 117 -19.13 -6.61 -2.42
N SER A 118 -19.26 -7.94 -2.41
CA SER A 118 -18.31 -8.85 -3.06
C SER A 118 -18.31 -8.66 -4.57
N GLU A 119 -17.19 -8.96 -5.22
CA GLU A 119 -17.06 -9.01 -6.69
C GLU A 119 -17.50 -7.71 -7.39
N SER A 120 -17.10 -6.56 -6.79
CA SER A 120 -17.49 -5.23 -7.26
C SER A 120 -16.37 -4.47 -7.94
N PHE A 121 -15.12 -4.96 -7.86
CA PHE A 121 -13.95 -4.24 -8.35
C PHE A 121 -13.14 -5.06 -9.35
N ASP A 122 -12.52 -4.37 -10.30
CA ASP A 122 -11.61 -4.94 -11.29
C ASP A 122 -10.16 -4.92 -10.79
N LEU A 123 -9.85 -3.97 -9.89
CA LEU A 123 -8.53 -3.77 -9.31
C LEU A 123 -8.64 -3.40 -7.83
N ALA A 124 -7.85 -4.05 -6.99
CA ALA A 124 -7.58 -3.63 -5.62
C ALA A 124 -6.13 -3.15 -5.53
N VAL A 125 -5.92 -1.95 -5.02
CA VAL A 125 -4.60 -1.33 -4.89
C VAL A 125 -4.30 -1.10 -3.40
N SER A 126 -3.04 -1.28 -3.01
CA SER A 126 -2.57 -0.87 -1.68
C SER A 126 -1.11 -0.41 -1.77
N GLU A 127 -0.89 0.87 -1.77
CA GLU A 127 0.43 1.51 -1.77
C GLU A 127 0.75 1.94 -0.33
N TYR A 128 1.66 1.25 0.34
CA TYR A 128 1.98 1.44 1.75
C TYR A 128 0.78 1.49 2.71
N GLY A 129 -0.39 1.04 2.25
CA GLY A 129 -1.62 1.00 3.01
C GLY A 129 -1.80 -0.33 3.76
N ALA A 130 -2.85 -1.09 3.42
CA ALA A 130 -3.10 -2.41 4.00
C ALA A 130 -1.91 -3.37 3.86
N SER A 131 -1.11 -3.20 2.80
CA SER A 131 0.07 -4.02 2.49
C SER A 131 1.13 -4.05 3.59
N ILE A 132 1.16 -3.02 4.48
CA ILE A 132 2.07 -2.92 5.63
C ILE A 132 1.30 -2.91 6.95
N TRP A 133 0.13 -2.22 7.00
CA TRP A 133 -0.52 -1.87 8.25
C TRP A 133 -1.65 -2.82 8.68
N CYS A 134 -1.99 -3.80 7.84
CA CYS A 134 -3.02 -4.79 8.16
C CYS A 134 -2.46 -6.22 8.16
N ASP A 135 -3.04 -7.08 8.99
CA ASP A 135 -2.68 -8.50 8.98
C ASP A 135 -3.01 -9.11 7.60
N PRO A 136 -1.99 -9.61 6.87
CA PRO A 136 -2.19 -10.18 5.54
C PRO A 136 -3.19 -11.35 5.51
N HIS A 137 -3.36 -12.04 6.63
CA HIS A 137 -4.30 -13.15 6.74
C HIS A 137 -5.77 -12.70 6.75
N PHE A 138 -6.03 -11.40 6.92
CA PHE A 138 -7.38 -10.81 6.87
C PHE A 138 -7.56 -9.91 5.65
N TRP A 139 -6.66 -8.97 5.38
CA TRP A 139 -6.87 -8.02 4.28
C TRP A 139 -6.72 -8.65 2.88
N ILE A 140 -5.86 -9.68 2.68
CA ILE A 140 -5.73 -10.37 1.39
C ILE A 140 -6.99 -11.17 1.04
N PRO A 141 -7.59 -11.97 1.95
CA PRO A 141 -8.91 -12.57 1.71
C PRO A 141 -10.00 -11.53 1.47
N GLU A 142 -9.97 -10.39 2.13
CA GLU A 142 -10.93 -9.31 1.92
C GLU A 142 -10.77 -8.66 0.54
N ALA A 143 -9.54 -8.39 0.10
CA ALA A 143 -9.26 -7.95 -1.27
C ALA A 143 -9.77 -8.97 -2.30
N HIS A 144 -9.56 -10.27 -2.05
CA HIS A 144 -10.09 -11.33 -2.92
C HIS A 144 -11.62 -11.32 -2.96
N ARG A 145 -12.29 -11.11 -1.84
CA ARG A 145 -13.76 -11.01 -1.78
C ARG A 145 -14.29 -9.84 -2.62
N LEU A 146 -13.60 -8.68 -2.53
CA LEU A 146 -14.00 -7.47 -3.23
C LEU A 146 -13.79 -7.56 -4.76
N LEU A 147 -12.78 -8.30 -5.20
CA LEU A 147 -12.43 -8.43 -6.61
C LEU A 147 -13.38 -9.34 -7.36
N ARG A 148 -13.72 -8.97 -8.60
CA ARG A 148 -14.38 -9.85 -9.59
C ARG A 148 -13.45 -11.00 -9.98
N PRO A 149 -13.97 -12.15 -10.45
CA PRO A 149 -13.14 -13.17 -11.09
C PRO A 149 -12.32 -12.60 -12.25
N GLY A 150 -11.01 -12.78 -12.22
CA GLY A 150 -10.06 -12.15 -13.15
C GLY A 150 -9.64 -10.72 -12.78
N GLY A 151 -10.16 -10.19 -11.67
CA GLY A 151 -9.68 -8.92 -11.12
C GLY A 151 -8.29 -9.04 -10.49
N ARG A 152 -7.58 -7.95 -10.41
CA ARG A 152 -6.18 -7.91 -9.95
C ARG A 152 -6.04 -7.31 -8.58
N LEU A 153 -5.14 -7.87 -7.78
CA LEU A 153 -4.59 -7.29 -6.57
C LEU A 153 -3.19 -6.77 -6.89
N TRP A 154 -2.97 -5.49 -6.67
CA TRP A 154 -1.69 -4.80 -6.79
C TRP A 154 -1.33 -4.18 -5.44
N PHE A 155 -0.15 -4.47 -4.93
CA PHE A 155 0.28 -3.83 -3.68
C PHE A 155 1.78 -3.62 -3.62
N LEU A 156 2.16 -2.45 -3.08
CA LEU A 156 3.52 -2.05 -2.81
C LEU A 156 3.77 -2.06 -1.30
N ARG A 157 4.95 -2.53 -0.92
CA ARG A 157 5.41 -2.55 0.48
C ARG A 157 6.95 -2.53 0.54
N ASN A 158 7.49 -2.38 1.74
CA ASN A 158 8.91 -2.61 1.98
C ASN A 158 9.32 -4.00 1.50
N SER A 159 10.50 -4.12 0.89
CA SER A 159 10.99 -5.45 0.52
C SER A 159 11.28 -6.31 1.76
N THR A 160 11.18 -7.62 1.59
CA THR A 160 11.55 -8.54 2.69
C THR A 160 13.01 -8.33 3.09
N LEU A 161 13.92 -8.08 2.14
CA LEU A 161 15.34 -7.86 2.42
C LEU A 161 15.54 -6.58 3.24
N ALA A 162 14.92 -5.46 2.83
CA ALA A 162 15.00 -4.20 3.55
C ALA A 162 14.52 -4.36 5.00
N THR A 163 13.40 -5.04 5.22
CA THR A 163 12.89 -5.31 6.57
C THR A 163 13.86 -6.16 7.40
N LEU A 164 14.51 -7.15 6.80
CA LEU A 164 15.51 -7.98 7.50
C LEU A 164 16.76 -7.20 7.88
N CYS A 165 17.13 -6.22 7.06
CA CYS A 165 18.28 -5.35 7.27
C CYS A 165 17.97 -4.10 8.11
N ALA A 166 16.68 -3.80 8.36
CA ALA A 166 16.27 -2.64 9.13
C ALA A 166 16.75 -2.75 10.59
N ALA A 167 17.46 -1.73 11.05
CA ALA A 167 17.80 -1.56 12.46
C ALA A 167 16.59 -1.06 13.25
N ASP A 168 16.69 -1.06 14.57
CA ASP A 168 15.64 -0.48 15.44
C ASP A 168 15.57 1.06 15.31
N GLU A 169 16.66 1.67 14.85
CA GLU A 169 16.77 3.10 14.57
C GLU A 169 17.59 3.31 13.29
N GLY A 170 17.17 4.25 12.44
CA GLY A 170 17.87 4.64 11.20
C GLY A 170 17.65 3.69 10.02
N PRO A 171 18.36 3.94 8.90
CA PRO A 171 18.19 3.20 7.66
C PRO A 171 18.68 1.75 7.77
N PRO A 172 18.27 0.84 6.84
CA PRO A 172 18.74 -0.53 6.80
C PRO A 172 20.28 -0.63 6.73
N ALA A 173 20.82 -1.58 7.51
CA ALA A 173 22.23 -1.91 7.49
C ALA A 173 22.58 -2.84 6.31
N GLU A 174 23.88 -3.01 6.02
CA GLU A 174 24.38 -4.01 5.06
C GLU A 174 24.46 -5.44 5.66
N THR A 175 23.85 -5.64 6.82
CA THR A 175 23.83 -6.92 7.54
C THR A 175 22.42 -7.21 8.05
N LEU A 176 22.04 -8.48 8.11
CA LEU A 176 20.75 -8.90 8.67
C LEU A 176 20.66 -8.58 10.16
N GLN A 177 19.62 -7.85 10.55
CA GLN A 177 19.37 -7.41 11.92
C GLN A 177 18.38 -8.31 12.63
N ARG A 178 17.56 -9.07 11.89
CA ARG A 178 16.52 -9.93 12.44
C ARG A 178 16.37 -11.24 11.72
N SER A 179 15.73 -12.23 12.38
CA SER A 179 15.44 -13.53 11.78
C SER A 179 14.30 -13.43 10.77
N GLN A 180 14.45 -14.06 9.62
CA GLN A 180 13.35 -14.26 8.68
C GLN A 180 12.34 -15.30 9.17
N ARG A 181 12.79 -16.28 9.99
CA ARG A 181 11.89 -17.26 10.60
C ARG A 181 11.01 -16.57 11.64
N GLY A 182 9.69 -16.64 11.45
CA GLY A 182 8.72 -15.99 12.32
C GLY A 182 8.55 -14.50 12.03
N LEU A 183 9.10 -13.99 10.92
CA LEU A 183 8.78 -12.65 10.44
C LEU A 183 7.28 -12.58 10.15
N GLY A 184 6.64 -11.55 10.64
CA GLY A 184 5.18 -11.36 10.55
C GLY A 184 4.82 -10.01 11.15
N ARG A 185 4.20 -10.00 12.31
CA ARG A 185 3.85 -8.79 13.04
C ARG A 185 5.10 -8.16 13.68
N ILE A 186 5.33 -6.88 13.39
CA ILE A 186 6.50 -6.12 13.87
C ILE A 186 6.03 -4.93 14.68
N GLU A 187 6.63 -4.76 15.85
CA GLU A 187 6.52 -3.56 16.68
C GLU A 187 7.90 -2.90 16.75
N TRP A 188 7.99 -1.65 16.27
CA TRP A 188 9.22 -0.89 16.33
C TRP A 188 9.36 -0.19 17.67
N PRO A 189 10.57 -0.10 18.26
CA PRO A 189 10.78 0.61 19.51
C PRO A 189 10.30 2.07 19.43
N GLY A 190 9.53 2.49 20.42
CA GLY A 190 8.99 3.85 20.48
C GLY A 190 7.79 4.14 19.57
N GLU A 191 7.41 3.23 18.67
CA GLU A 191 6.28 3.40 17.78
C GLU A 191 4.98 2.83 18.35
N VAL A 192 3.88 3.54 18.11
CA VAL A 192 2.53 3.07 18.45
C VAL A 192 2.02 2.08 17.41
N SER A 193 2.39 2.30 16.16
CA SER A 193 1.95 1.53 15.01
C SER A 193 2.51 0.12 14.99
N VAL A 194 1.84 -0.76 14.27
CA VAL A 194 2.23 -2.15 14.05
C VAL A 194 2.33 -2.37 12.55
N GLU A 195 3.43 -2.95 12.11
CA GLU A 195 3.65 -3.37 10.73
C GLU A 195 3.51 -4.88 10.58
N TRP A 196 3.21 -5.29 9.36
CA TRP A 196 3.13 -6.69 8.98
C TRP A 196 4.00 -6.98 7.77
N GLN A 197 4.93 -7.92 7.91
CA GLN A 197 5.85 -8.31 6.87
C GLN A 197 5.96 -9.83 6.80
N LEU A 198 5.31 -10.47 5.83
CA LEU A 198 5.49 -11.89 5.57
C LEU A 198 6.71 -12.12 4.65
N PRO A 199 7.54 -13.15 4.93
CA PRO A 199 8.55 -13.58 3.97
C PRO A 199 7.92 -13.99 2.62
N HIS A 200 8.65 -13.87 1.51
CA HIS A 200 8.16 -14.17 0.17
C HIS A 200 7.46 -15.53 0.07
N GLY A 201 8.07 -16.59 0.63
CA GLY A 201 7.49 -17.93 0.59
C GLY A 201 6.16 -18.07 1.33
N GLU A 202 5.95 -17.27 2.41
CA GLU A 202 4.69 -17.25 3.16
C GLU A 202 3.65 -16.40 2.43
N MET A 203 4.02 -15.23 1.91
CA MET A 203 3.16 -14.39 1.09
C MET A 203 2.69 -15.13 -0.16
N PHE A 204 3.60 -15.80 -0.86
CA PHE A 204 3.28 -16.62 -2.02
C PHE A 204 2.24 -17.71 -1.71
N ARG A 205 2.44 -18.45 -0.59
CA ARG A 205 1.47 -19.48 -0.17
C ARG A 205 0.14 -18.89 0.28
N LEU A 206 0.16 -17.72 0.93
CA LEU A 206 -1.05 -17.02 1.33
C LEU A 206 -1.88 -16.61 0.11
N LEU A 207 -1.29 -15.91 -0.85
CA LEU A 207 -1.97 -15.50 -2.08
C LEU A 207 -2.57 -16.71 -2.80
N ARG A 208 -1.80 -17.79 -2.99
CA ARG A 208 -2.30 -19.00 -3.66
C ARG A 208 -3.47 -19.69 -2.95
N ARG A 209 -3.38 -19.86 -1.61
CA ARG A 209 -4.48 -20.51 -0.86
C ARG A 209 -5.74 -19.65 -0.79
N THR A 210 -5.59 -18.33 -0.96
CA THR A 210 -6.74 -17.39 -1.04
C THR A 210 -7.40 -17.43 -2.42
N GLY A 211 -6.75 -18.00 -3.46
CA GLY A 211 -7.32 -18.11 -4.80
C GLY A 211 -6.71 -17.12 -5.81
N PHE A 212 -5.55 -16.56 -5.50
CA PHE A 212 -4.78 -15.76 -6.43
C PHE A 212 -3.74 -16.57 -7.21
N VAL A 213 -3.49 -16.17 -8.45
CA VAL A 213 -2.30 -16.52 -9.23
C VAL A 213 -1.38 -15.30 -9.20
N ILE A 214 -0.13 -15.48 -8.78
CA ILE A 214 0.87 -14.42 -8.80
C ILE A 214 1.26 -14.19 -10.26
N VAL A 215 1.10 -12.94 -10.70
CA VAL A 215 1.42 -12.51 -12.07
C VAL A 215 2.84 -11.97 -12.13
N ASP A 216 3.23 -11.16 -11.12
CA ASP A 216 4.55 -10.54 -11.05
C ASP A 216 4.96 -10.21 -9.61
N LEU A 217 6.28 -10.10 -9.41
CA LEU A 217 6.93 -9.53 -8.25
C LEU A 217 8.06 -8.64 -8.74
N VAL A 218 7.87 -7.33 -8.60
CA VAL A 218 8.83 -6.33 -9.08
C VAL A 218 9.58 -5.74 -7.89
N GLU A 219 10.88 -5.93 -7.86
CA GLU A 219 11.78 -5.29 -6.89
C GLU A 219 12.12 -3.88 -7.35
N LEU A 220 11.91 -2.88 -6.49
CA LEU A 220 12.14 -1.48 -6.85
C LEU A 220 13.55 -1.03 -6.44
N TYR A 221 14.18 -0.34 -7.39
CA TYR A 221 15.45 0.34 -7.24
C TYR A 221 15.29 1.83 -7.55
N PRO A 222 16.03 2.73 -6.89
CA PRO A 222 15.94 4.15 -7.14
C PRO A 222 16.38 4.50 -8.58
N PRO A 223 15.75 5.49 -9.22
CA PRO A 223 16.28 6.08 -10.46
C PRO A 223 17.70 6.62 -10.30
N ASP A 224 18.43 6.80 -11.41
CA ASP A 224 19.83 7.23 -11.39
C ASP A 224 20.04 8.61 -10.72
N ASP A 225 19.06 9.50 -10.84
CA ASP A 225 19.04 10.85 -10.28
C ASP A 225 18.37 10.94 -8.91
N ALA A 226 17.98 9.81 -8.31
CA ALA A 226 17.36 9.78 -6.98
C ALA A 226 18.27 10.38 -5.92
N VAL A 227 17.65 11.08 -4.98
CA VAL A 227 18.26 11.64 -3.76
C VAL A 227 17.55 11.12 -2.53
N ASP A 228 18.22 11.17 -1.38
CA ASP A 228 17.59 10.74 -0.13
C ASP A 228 16.33 11.57 0.17
N HIS A 229 15.31 10.88 0.65
CA HIS A 229 14.02 11.51 0.93
C HIS A 229 14.13 12.43 2.16
N CYS A 230 13.56 13.62 2.07
CA CYS A 230 13.71 14.64 3.13
C CYS A 230 12.86 14.37 4.39
N TYR A 231 11.89 13.47 4.32
CA TYR A 231 10.98 13.15 5.46
C TYR A 231 11.13 11.71 5.95
N TYR A 232 11.64 10.81 5.11
CA TYR A 232 11.81 9.40 5.45
C TYR A 232 13.28 9.05 5.42
N ASP A 233 13.84 8.69 6.54
CA ASP A 233 15.17 8.10 6.67
C ASP A 233 15.12 6.56 6.63
N THR A 234 13.96 6.02 6.23
CA THR A 234 13.73 4.57 6.14
C THR A 234 14.69 3.89 5.17
N PHE A 235 15.01 4.55 4.04
CA PHE A 235 15.97 4.02 3.06
C PHE A 235 16.90 5.12 2.59
N SER A 236 18.19 4.80 2.48
CA SER A 236 19.15 5.66 1.76
C SER A 236 19.28 5.24 0.31
N VAL A 237 19.52 6.19 -0.58
CA VAL A 237 19.79 5.92 -2.01
C VAL A 237 21.00 5.00 -2.17
N GLU A 238 22.05 5.17 -1.34
CA GLU A 238 23.26 4.36 -1.40
C GLU A 238 22.95 2.88 -1.15
N TRP A 239 22.13 2.58 -0.13
CA TRP A 239 21.70 1.21 0.18
C TRP A 239 20.80 0.67 -0.93
N SER A 240 19.80 1.45 -1.35
CA SER A 240 18.76 1.05 -2.29
C SER A 240 19.28 0.85 -3.73
N ARG A 241 20.43 1.45 -4.09
CA ARG A 241 21.12 1.14 -5.36
C ARG A 241 21.74 -0.25 -5.41
N LYS A 242 21.97 -0.87 -4.26
CA LYS A 242 22.58 -2.20 -4.13
C LYS A 242 21.51 -3.28 -3.94
N TRP A 243 20.44 -2.97 -3.22
CA TRP A 243 19.38 -3.90 -2.83
C TRP A 243 18.01 -3.24 -2.95
N PRO A 244 16.96 -4.02 -3.29
CA PRO A 244 15.62 -3.46 -3.42
C PRO A 244 15.12 -2.96 -2.07
N SER A 245 14.72 -1.69 -2.00
CA SER A 245 14.09 -1.10 -0.82
C SER A 245 12.63 -1.55 -0.69
N GLU A 246 11.97 -1.73 -1.82
CA GLU A 246 10.54 -1.94 -1.92
C GLU A 246 10.23 -3.01 -2.96
N GLU A 247 9.03 -3.54 -2.89
CA GLU A 247 8.55 -4.56 -3.82
C GLU A 247 7.07 -4.35 -4.16
N ILE A 248 6.73 -4.55 -5.44
CA ILE A 248 5.36 -4.58 -5.94
C ILE A 248 4.96 -6.01 -6.23
N TRP A 249 3.85 -6.43 -5.68
CA TRP A 249 3.21 -7.70 -5.97
C TRP A 249 1.99 -7.48 -6.86
N VAL A 250 1.90 -8.26 -7.93
CA VAL A 250 0.74 -8.31 -8.82
C VAL A 250 0.18 -9.72 -8.82
N ALA A 251 -1.09 -9.85 -8.44
CA ALA A 251 -1.77 -11.13 -8.41
C ALA A 251 -3.17 -11.02 -9.05
N GLU A 252 -3.64 -12.08 -9.70
CA GLU A 252 -4.95 -12.12 -10.35
C GLU A 252 -5.86 -13.14 -9.64
N LYS A 253 -7.09 -12.74 -9.31
CA LYS A 253 -8.12 -13.65 -8.79
C LYS A 253 -8.50 -14.66 -9.85
N THR A 254 -8.36 -15.95 -9.53
CA THR A 254 -8.70 -17.02 -10.47
C THR A 254 -10.15 -16.92 -10.92
N ARG A 255 -10.36 -17.10 -12.23
CA ARG A 255 -11.70 -17.40 -12.74
C ARG A 255 -12.02 -18.82 -12.30
N GLY A 256 -13.12 -19.02 -11.58
CA GLY A 256 -13.57 -20.37 -11.24
C GLY A 256 -13.62 -21.29 -12.47
N PRO A 257 -13.65 -22.61 -12.28
CA PRO A 257 -13.76 -23.53 -13.41
C PRO A 257 -15.00 -23.14 -14.24
N GLN A 258 -14.75 -22.93 -15.55
CA GLN A 258 -15.82 -22.69 -16.55
C GLN A 258 -16.63 -23.98 -16.74
#